data_454112b7e7a2296409a3cddff1ae9fe9
#
_entry.id   454112b7e7a2296409a3cddff1ae9fe9
#
_cell.length_a   1.000
_cell.length_b   1.000
_cell.length_c   1.000
_cell.angle_alpha   90.00
_cell.angle_beta   90.00
_cell.angle_gamma   90.00
#
_symmetry.space_group_name_H-M   'P 1'
#
loop_
_entity.id
_entity.type
_entity.pdbx_description
1 polymer ?
#
loop_
_entity_poly.entity_id
_entity_poly.type
_entity_poly.pdbx_seq_one_letter_code
_entity_poly.pdbx_strand_id
1 'polypeptide(L)'
;MNFECVKDCSKCCIEREYYPTIKFGKVGVLILPEEKEKIESYAKNHNLKITILPRIGISHEKSDGPTTIIAYQLMGKESNGNTCPFLDTESIERSPHGGYMCKIYQNRPLACKAYPVIESSPTALDSKCKFCESCGSTATNVNQEVRSLVKIKNKMTTNAPFVWRYATGIGDESNKNEITTGWFLEI
;
A
#
# COMPACT_ATOMS: atom_id res chain seq x y z
N MET A 1 -20.64 -1.04 14.80
CA MET A 1 -19.71 0.11 14.97
C MET A 1 -18.87 0.17 13.70
N ASN A 2 -18.64 1.32 13.10
CA ASN A 2 -17.75 1.44 11.95
C ASN A 2 -16.29 1.32 12.43
N PHE A 3 -15.39 0.95 11.50
CA PHE A 3 -13.97 0.93 11.79
C PHE A 3 -13.45 2.34 12.12
N GLU A 4 -12.74 2.44 13.25
CA GLU A 4 -12.07 3.67 13.69
C GLU A 4 -10.64 3.34 14.12
N CYS A 5 -9.67 4.19 13.74
CA CYS A 5 -8.32 4.04 14.24
C CYS A 5 -8.24 4.31 15.75
N VAL A 6 -7.35 3.64 16.42
CA VAL A 6 -6.97 4.01 17.80
C VAL A 6 -6.46 5.45 17.80
N LYS A 7 -6.85 6.22 18.82
CA LYS A 7 -6.43 7.62 18.97
C LYS A 7 -4.91 7.73 18.85
N ASP A 8 -4.47 8.73 18.09
CA ASP A 8 -3.06 9.01 17.81
C ASP A 8 -2.29 7.85 17.13
N CYS A 9 -3.00 6.83 16.64
CA CYS A 9 -2.39 5.79 15.83
C CYS A 9 -2.14 6.32 14.41
N SER A 10 -1.21 5.78 13.74
CA SER A 10 -0.98 5.82 12.29
C SER A 10 0.09 4.79 11.93
N LYS A 11 0.11 3.68 12.67
CA LYS A 11 1.12 2.62 12.49
C LYS A 11 1.23 2.18 11.02
N CYS A 12 0.10 2.00 10.34
CA CYS A 12 0.07 1.65 8.92
C CYS A 12 0.68 2.72 7.99
N CYS A 13 0.86 3.95 8.47
CA CYS A 13 1.50 5.04 7.73
C CYS A 13 2.95 5.31 8.18
N ILE A 14 3.34 4.87 9.37
CA ILE A 14 4.66 5.11 9.98
C ILE A 14 5.54 3.87 9.87
N GLU A 15 5.06 2.74 10.36
CA GLU A 15 5.79 1.48 10.40
C GLU A 15 5.36 0.59 9.23
N ARG A 16 5.93 0.85 8.06
CA ARG A 16 5.56 0.15 6.83
C ARG A 16 6.59 -0.94 6.52
N GLU A 17 6.57 -1.99 7.33
CA GLU A 17 7.47 -3.13 7.18
C GLU A 17 6.75 -4.31 6.53
N TYR A 18 6.59 -4.27 5.22
CA TYR A 18 6.01 -5.38 4.49
C TYR A 18 6.94 -5.84 3.36
N TYR A 19 7.39 -7.07 3.50
CA TYR A 19 8.22 -7.78 2.53
C TYR A 19 7.47 -9.03 2.09
N PRO A 20 6.92 -9.10 0.87
CA PRO A 20 6.28 -10.32 0.37
C PRO A 20 7.27 -11.48 0.31
N THR A 21 8.49 -11.19 -0.09
CA THR A 21 9.68 -12.03 0.07
C THR A 21 10.90 -11.11 0.14
N ILE A 22 12.00 -11.55 0.72
CA ILE A 22 13.27 -10.80 0.77
C ILE A 22 13.71 -10.38 -0.64
N LYS A 23 13.59 -11.27 -1.62
CA LYS A 23 13.96 -11.05 -3.02
C LYS A 23 13.38 -9.76 -3.62
N PHE A 24 12.15 -9.41 -3.27
CA PHE A 24 11.47 -8.25 -3.87
C PHE A 24 11.66 -6.97 -3.07
N GLY A 25 12.24 -7.06 -1.90
CA GLY A 25 12.43 -5.94 -1.01
C GLY A 25 11.12 -5.41 -0.44
N LYS A 26 11.20 -4.27 0.19
CA LYS A 26 10.07 -3.61 0.83
C LYS A 26 9.09 -3.08 -0.21
N VAL A 27 7.80 -3.34 0.01
CA VAL A 27 6.75 -2.82 -0.85
C VAL A 27 6.10 -1.56 -0.27
N GLY A 28 5.70 -0.65 -1.16
CA GLY A 28 4.95 0.54 -0.83
C GLY A 28 3.43 0.31 -0.76
N VAL A 29 2.66 1.37 -0.54
CA VAL A 29 1.20 1.35 -0.68
C VAL A 29 0.85 1.12 -2.14
N LEU A 30 -0.01 0.15 -2.40
CA LEU A 30 -0.49 -0.14 -3.75
C LEU A 30 -1.26 1.06 -4.32
N ILE A 31 -0.93 1.41 -5.54
CA ILE A 31 -1.57 2.46 -6.35
C ILE A 31 -2.03 1.82 -7.66
N LEU A 32 -3.30 1.92 -7.99
CA LEU A 32 -3.79 1.50 -9.29
C LEU A 32 -3.36 2.48 -10.40
N PRO A 33 -3.24 2.05 -11.66
CA PRO A 33 -2.84 2.94 -12.75
C PRO A 33 -3.64 4.23 -12.83
N GLU A 34 -4.97 4.14 -12.66
CA GLU A 34 -5.88 5.30 -12.68
C GLU A 34 -5.76 6.23 -11.46
N GLU A 35 -5.08 5.80 -10.41
CA GLU A 35 -4.84 6.63 -9.22
C GLU A 35 -3.52 7.40 -9.30
N LYS A 36 -2.56 6.94 -10.11
CA LYS A 36 -1.18 7.44 -10.15
C LYS A 36 -1.10 8.94 -10.38
N GLU A 37 -1.68 9.44 -11.46
CA GLU A 37 -1.65 10.87 -11.82
C GLU A 37 -2.27 11.76 -10.74
N LYS A 38 -3.36 11.29 -10.11
CA LYS A 38 -4.02 12.02 -9.02
C LYS A 38 -3.11 12.12 -7.80
N ILE A 39 -2.45 11.03 -7.44
CA ILE A 39 -1.51 11.01 -6.31
C ILE A 39 -0.31 11.93 -6.56
N GLU A 40 0.23 11.92 -7.77
CA GLU A 40 1.30 12.83 -8.19
C GLU A 40 0.86 14.30 -8.14
N SER A 41 -0.36 14.60 -8.61
CA SER A 41 -0.95 15.94 -8.54
C SER A 41 -1.13 16.41 -7.09
N TYR A 42 -1.64 15.56 -6.20
CA TYR A 42 -1.76 15.91 -4.79
C TYR A 42 -0.41 16.15 -4.13
N ALA A 43 0.59 15.34 -4.45
CA ALA A 43 1.94 15.57 -3.93
C ALA A 43 2.48 16.93 -4.35
N LYS A 44 2.31 17.29 -5.63
CA LYS A 44 2.71 18.61 -6.17
C LYS A 44 1.99 19.75 -5.44
N ASN A 45 0.67 19.64 -5.24
CA ASN A 45 -0.13 20.66 -4.56
C ASN A 45 0.25 20.87 -3.10
N HIS A 46 0.83 19.85 -2.47
CA HIS A 46 1.31 19.92 -1.08
C HIS A 46 2.83 20.12 -0.98
N ASN A 47 3.53 20.38 -2.11
CA ASN A 47 5.00 20.49 -2.17
C ASN A 47 5.72 19.28 -1.58
N LEU A 48 5.18 18.08 -1.78
CA LEU A 48 5.74 16.83 -1.28
C LEU A 48 6.54 16.13 -2.38
N LYS A 49 7.75 15.70 -2.02
CA LYS A 49 8.52 14.77 -2.85
C LYS A 49 8.03 13.35 -2.56
N ILE A 50 7.58 12.66 -3.60
CA ILE A 50 7.13 11.27 -3.51
C ILE A 50 7.91 10.38 -4.47
N THR A 51 7.95 9.09 -4.18
CA THR A 51 8.50 8.06 -5.06
C THR A 51 7.40 7.05 -5.36
N ILE A 52 7.04 6.93 -6.64
CA ILE A 52 6.13 5.88 -7.11
C ILE A 52 6.92 4.95 -8.02
N LEU A 53 6.97 3.68 -7.63
CA LEU A 53 7.63 2.61 -8.38
C LEU A 53 6.59 1.69 -9.00
N PRO A 54 6.92 0.94 -10.07
CA PRO A 54 6.10 -0.17 -10.51
C PRO A 54 5.94 -1.20 -9.37
N ARG A 55 4.90 -2.02 -9.42
CA ARG A 55 4.71 -3.12 -8.47
C ARG A 55 4.42 -4.44 -9.16
N ILE A 56 3.42 -4.47 -10.03
CA ILE A 56 3.01 -5.63 -10.80
C ILE A 56 2.81 -5.23 -12.24
N GLY A 57 3.36 -6.03 -13.13
CA GLY A 57 3.17 -5.91 -14.58
C GLY A 57 2.79 -7.24 -15.19
N ILE A 58 2.29 -7.21 -16.40
CA ILE A 58 1.87 -8.37 -17.16
C ILE A 58 2.38 -8.33 -18.60
N SER A 59 2.52 -9.49 -19.20
CA SER A 59 2.70 -9.65 -20.65
C SER A 59 1.92 -10.86 -21.16
N HIS A 60 1.42 -10.77 -22.41
CA HIS A 60 0.72 -11.87 -23.06
C HIS A 60 1.66 -12.76 -23.86
N GLU A 61 2.83 -12.24 -24.18
CA GLU A 61 3.90 -12.96 -24.88
C GLU A 61 5.14 -13.02 -24.00
N LYS A 62 6.02 -13.99 -24.26
CA LYS A 62 7.28 -14.12 -23.59
C LYS A 62 8.18 -12.92 -23.94
N SER A 63 8.69 -12.23 -22.94
CA SER A 63 9.47 -10.99 -23.06
C SER A 63 10.48 -10.90 -21.91
N ASP A 64 11.36 -9.91 -21.95
CA ASP A 64 12.33 -9.63 -20.89
C ASP A 64 11.75 -8.75 -19.76
N GLY A 65 10.47 -8.45 -19.82
CA GLY A 65 9.75 -7.64 -18.82
C GLY A 65 8.27 -7.48 -19.19
N PRO A 66 7.48 -6.82 -18.33
CA PRO A 66 6.08 -6.60 -18.59
C PRO A 66 5.86 -5.63 -19.74
N THR A 67 4.81 -5.86 -20.53
CA THR A 67 4.34 -4.93 -21.55
C THR A 67 3.31 -3.94 -21.00
N THR A 68 2.68 -4.27 -19.87
CA THR A 68 1.67 -3.44 -19.22
C THR A 68 1.87 -3.47 -17.70
N ILE A 69 1.83 -2.30 -17.05
CA ILE A 69 1.86 -2.19 -15.60
C ILE A 69 0.42 -2.11 -15.09
N ILE A 70 0.02 -3.06 -14.25
CA ILE A 70 -1.32 -3.12 -13.67
C ILE A 70 -1.38 -2.64 -12.21
N ALA A 71 -0.24 -2.45 -11.57
CA ALA A 71 -0.15 -1.83 -10.25
C ALA A 71 1.19 -1.11 -10.05
N TYR A 72 1.12 0.03 -9.38
CA TYR A 72 2.25 0.81 -8.86
C TYR A 72 2.28 0.73 -7.34
N GLN A 73 3.29 1.36 -6.74
CA GLN A 73 3.43 1.48 -5.30
C GLN A 73 4.01 2.82 -4.90
N LEU A 74 3.38 3.46 -3.91
CA LEU A 74 3.89 4.67 -3.27
C LEU A 74 4.83 4.26 -2.14
N MET A 75 6.10 4.63 -2.27
CA MET A 75 7.12 4.36 -1.25
C MET A 75 7.02 5.36 -0.10
N GLY A 76 7.56 5.00 1.06
CA GLY A 76 7.75 5.92 2.17
C GLY A 76 8.78 7.00 1.85
N LYS A 77 8.79 8.07 2.65
CA LYS A 77 9.68 9.24 2.45
C LYS A 77 11.11 9.02 2.95
N GLU A 78 11.32 8.07 3.85
CA GLU A 78 12.65 7.74 4.37
C GLU A 78 13.39 6.75 3.46
N SER A 79 14.71 6.66 3.61
CA SER A 79 15.56 5.79 2.80
C SER A 79 15.21 4.31 2.91
N ASN A 80 14.67 3.89 4.07
CA ASN A 80 14.17 2.54 4.31
C ASN A 80 12.69 2.34 3.84
N GLY A 81 12.09 3.34 3.19
CA GLY A 81 10.72 3.27 2.68
C GLY A 81 9.63 3.28 3.74
N ASN A 82 9.93 3.69 4.98
CA ASN A 82 8.92 3.88 6.04
C ASN A 82 8.16 5.18 5.82
N THR A 83 7.39 5.61 6.74
CA THR A 83 6.57 6.81 6.85
C THR A 83 5.97 7.36 5.55
N CYS A 84 4.66 7.31 5.45
CA CYS A 84 3.93 7.83 4.29
C CYS A 84 4.23 9.32 4.05
N PRO A 85 4.56 9.76 2.83
CA PRO A 85 4.84 11.17 2.53
C PRO A 85 3.66 12.11 2.77
N PHE A 86 2.43 11.60 2.75
CA PHE A 86 1.22 12.39 3.03
C PHE A 86 0.83 12.43 4.51
N LEU A 87 1.58 11.78 5.40
CA LEU A 87 1.31 11.83 6.83
C LEU A 87 1.85 13.15 7.42
N ASP A 88 0.99 13.85 8.15
CA ASP A 88 1.34 15.04 8.92
C ASP A 88 1.42 14.66 10.40
N THR A 89 2.63 14.59 10.91
CA THR A 89 2.91 14.28 12.33
C THR A 89 3.09 15.53 13.18
N GLU A 90 3.18 16.71 12.57
CA GLU A 90 3.44 17.98 13.25
C GLU A 90 2.15 18.72 13.61
N SER A 91 1.11 18.54 12.81
CA SER A 91 -0.21 19.16 13.08
C SER A 91 -0.82 18.60 14.36
N ILE A 92 -1.54 19.47 15.08
CA ILE A 92 -2.42 19.08 16.19
C ILE A 92 -3.73 18.47 15.71
N GLU A 93 -4.07 18.71 14.44
CA GLU A 93 -5.28 18.13 13.82
C GLU A 93 -5.14 16.61 13.69
N ARG A 94 -6.28 15.93 13.79
CA ARG A 94 -6.35 14.48 13.63
C ARG A 94 -7.26 14.12 12.47
N SER A 95 -6.98 12.98 11.88
CA SER A 95 -7.87 12.41 10.87
C SER A 95 -9.22 12.05 11.50
N PRO A 96 -10.30 11.95 10.72
CA PRO A 96 -11.63 11.58 11.23
C PRO A 96 -11.66 10.28 12.05
N HIS A 97 -10.64 9.42 11.90
CA HIS A 97 -10.50 8.18 12.69
C HIS A 97 -9.59 8.32 13.92
N GLY A 98 -9.17 9.54 14.28
CA GLY A 98 -8.35 9.81 15.47
C GLY A 98 -6.84 9.59 15.32
N GLY A 99 -6.34 9.03 14.22
CA GLY A 99 -4.92 8.96 13.90
C GLY A 99 -4.35 10.30 13.43
N TYR A 100 -3.02 10.38 13.22
CA TYR A 100 -2.42 11.57 12.63
C TYR A 100 -3.08 11.97 11.31
N MET A 101 -3.07 13.26 11.00
CA MET A 101 -3.72 13.78 9.81
C MET A 101 -3.06 13.23 8.53
N CYS A 102 -3.87 12.78 7.61
CA CYS A 102 -3.45 12.48 6.25
C CYS A 102 -3.81 13.65 5.35
N LYS A 103 -2.83 14.30 4.72
CA LYS A 103 -3.04 15.48 3.84
C LYS A 103 -3.99 15.21 2.67
N ILE A 104 -4.17 13.96 2.30
CA ILE A 104 -5.08 13.53 1.22
C ILE A 104 -6.18 12.57 1.72
N TYR A 105 -6.64 12.74 2.96
CA TYR A 105 -7.52 11.77 3.64
C TYR A 105 -8.71 11.32 2.79
N GLN A 106 -9.46 12.23 2.18
CA GLN A 106 -10.62 11.91 1.34
C GLN A 106 -10.22 11.25 0.02
N ASN A 107 -9.02 11.54 -0.45
CA ASN A 107 -8.47 11.10 -1.73
C ASN A 107 -7.40 10.01 -1.58
N ARG A 108 -7.40 9.31 -0.45
CA ARG A 108 -6.48 8.19 -0.21
C ARG A 108 -6.62 7.12 -1.28
N PRO A 109 -5.52 6.46 -1.66
CA PRO A 109 -5.56 5.28 -2.51
C PRO A 109 -6.54 4.23 -2.00
N LEU A 110 -7.10 3.43 -2.89
CA LEU A 110 -8.01 2.34 -2.51
C LEU A 110 -7.37 1.38 -1.51
N ALA A 111 -6.06 1.13 -1.61
CA ALA A 111 -5.34 0.30 -0.65
C ALA A 111 -5.38 0.87 0.78
N CYS A 112 -5.27 2.20 0.92
CA CYS A 112 -5.43 2.85 2.23
C CYS A 112 -6.88 2.83 2.73
N LYS A 113 -7.86 2.85 1.81
CA LYS A 113 -9.29 2.75 2.14
C LYS A 113 -9.70 1.32 2.49
N ALA A 114 -8.99 0.32 1.97
CA ALA A 114 -9.24 -1.09 2.25
C ALA A 114 -8.67 -1.53 3.61
N TYR A 115 -7.59 -0.89 4.07
CA TYR A 115 -6.96 -1.27 5.33
C TYR A 115 -7.91 -1.03 6.52
N PRO A 116 -8.02 -1.95 7.49
CA PRO A 116 -7.14 -3.08 7.75
C PRO A 116 -7.57 -4.42 7.12
N VAL A 117 -8.52 -4.43 6.20
CA VAL A 117 -8.97 -5.67 5.57
C VAL A 117 -7.91 -6.16 4.58
N ILE A 118 -7.44 -7.39 4.77
CA ILE A 118 -6.44 -8.07 3.92
C ILE A 118 -7.06 -9.20 3.09
N GLU A 119 -8.21 -9.73 3.51
CA GLU A 119 -8.97 -10.73 2.76
C GLU A 119 -10.46 -10.40 2.82
N SER A 120 -11.17 -10.64 1.74
CA SER A 120 -12.59 -10.27 1.59
C SER A 120 -13.57 -11.44 1.79
N SER A 121 -13.12 -12.68 1.59
CA SER A 121 -13.97 -13.86 1.75
C SER A 121 -13.12 -15.11 2.10
N PRO A 122 -13.19 -15.61 3.36
CA PRO A 122 -13.78 -14.93 4.51
C PRO A 122 -13.06 -13.60 4.81
N THR A 123 -13.74 -12.67 5.44
CA THR A 123 -13.13 -11.38 5.80
C THR A 123 -12.06 -11.60 6.87
N ALA A 124 -10.83 -11.16 6.56
CA ALA A 124 -9.71 -11.17 7.50
C ALA A 124 -9.10 -9.78 7.63
N LEU A 125 -8.69 -9.44 8.86
CA LEU A 125 -8.05 -8.18 9.21
C LEU A 125 -6.57 -8.38 9.47
N ASP A 126 -5.77 -7.35 9.17
CA ASP A 126 -4.34 -7.37 9.46
C ASP A 126 -4.11 -7.36 10.98
N SER A 127 -3.50 -8.41 11.51
CA SER A 127 -3.16 -8.53 12.92
C SER A 127 -2.19 -7.44 13.43
N LYS A 128 -1.44 -6.78 12.53
CA LYS A 128 -0.56 -5.66 12.88
C LYS A 128 -1.30 -4.35 13.12
N CYS A 129 -2.60 -4.28 12.80
CA CYS A 129 -3.41 -3.10 13.10
C CYS A 129 -3.69 -3.02 14.60
N LYS A 130 -3.31 -1.90 15.24
CA LYS A 130 -3.52 -1.69 16.69
C LYS A 130 -4.99 -1.78 17.10
N PHE A 131 -5.91 -1.39 16.25
CA PHE A 131 -7.34 -1.57 16.47
C PHE A 131 -7.69 -3.06 16.54
N CYS A 132 -7.12 -3.88 15.66
CA CYS A 132 -7.37 -5.31 15.63
C CYS A 132 -6.71 -6.05 16.78
N GLU A 133 -5.62 -5.53 17.35
CA GLU A 133 -4.98 -6.06 18.58
C GLU A 133 -5.86 -5.85 19.81
N SER A 134 -6.62 -4.73 19.88
CA SER A 134 -7.35 -4.31 21.08
C SER A 134 -8.84 -4.68 21.10
N CYS A 135 -9.44 -4.86 19.93
CA CYS A 135 -10.89 -4.95 19.77
C CYS A 135 -11.30 -6.28 19.15
N GLY A 136 -11.24 -7.37 19.73
CA GLY A 136 -11.69 -8.65 19.15
C GLY A 136 -12.59 -8.50 17.93
N SER A 137 -12.19 -8.99 16.80
CA SER A 137 -12.59 -8.68 15.41
C SER A 137 -14.08 -8.82 15.04
N THR A 138 -14.94 -9.22 15.94
CA THR A 138 -16.30 -9.69 15.60
C THR A 138 -17.39 -8.60 15.58
N ALA A 139 -17.13 -7.40 16.06
CA ALA A 139 -18.15 -6.36 16.22
C ALA A 139 -18.01 -5.15 15.27
N THR A 140 -17.05 -5.15 14.38
CA THR A 140 -16.71 -3.98 13.56
C THR A 140 -17.27 -4.10 12.15
N ASN A 141 -18.02 -3.09 11.72
CA ASN A 141 -18.46 -2.98 10.35
C ASN A 141 -17.33 -2.49 9.46
N VAL A 142 -16.74 -3.37 8.67
CA VAL A 142 -15.68 -3.08 7.69
C VAL A 142 -16.17 -3.18 6.24
N ASN A 143 -17.44 -2.97 6.00
CA ASN A 143 -18.04 -3.13 4.66
C ASN A 143 -17.44 -2.17 3.62
N GLN A 144 -17.04 -0.97 4.02
CA GLN A 144 -16.40 0.00 3.10
C GLN A 144 -14.99 -0.43 2.73
N GLU A 145 -14.24 -0.93 3.70
CA GLU A 145 -12.90 -1.49 3.55
C GLU A 145 -12.92 -2.73 2.63
N VAL A 146 -13.84 -3.65 2.89
CA VAL A 146 -14.08 -4.84 2.03
C VAL A 146 -14.40 -4.43 0.60
N ARG A 147 -15.31 -3.45 0.39
CA ARG A 147 -15.64 -2.94 -0.96
C ARG A 147 -14.42 -2.36 -1.66
N SER A 148 -13.55 -1.66 -0.93
CA SER A 148 -12.32 -1.10 -1.49
C SER A 148 -11.35 -2.20 -1.89
N LEU A 149 -11.19 -3.25 -1.07
CA LEU A 149 -10.36 -4.41 -1.38
C LEU A 149 -10.89 -5.18 -2.61
N VAL A 150 -12.20 -5.41 -2.68
CA VAL A 150 -12.83 -6.07 -3.83
C VAL A 150 -12.60 -5.29 -5.12
N LYS A 151 -12.71 -3.95 -5.10
CA LYS A 151 -12.38 -3.10 -6.25
C LYS A 151 -10.92 -3.29 -6.70
N ILE A 152 -9.98 -3.33 -5.76
CA ILE A 152 -8.57 -3.58 -6.07
C ILE A 152 -8.41 -4.96 -6.74
N LYS A 153 -8.96 -6.02 -6.12
CA LYS A 153 -8.88 -7.38 -6.65
C LYS A 153 -9.43 -7.45 -8.08
N ASN A 154 -10.60 -6.87 -8.33
CA ASN A 154 -11.21 -6.86 -9.67
C ASN A 154 -10.35 -6.13 -10.71
N LYS A 155 -9.72 -5.00 -10.32
CA LYS A 155 -8.84 -4.23 -11.21
C LYS A 155 -7.52 -4.95 -11.52
N MET A 156 -7.04 -5.77 -10.59
CA MET A 156 -5.79 -6.52 -10.74
C MET A 156 -6.00 -7.93 -11.30
N THR A 157 -7.24 -8.37 -11.46
CA THR A 157 -7.54 -9.67 -12.09
C THR A 157 -7.08 -9.64 -13.55
N THR A 158 -6.30 -10.64 -13.93
CA THR A 158 -5.75 -10.79 -15.26
C THR A 158 -5.75 -12.26 -15.69
N ASN A 159 -5.85 -12.50 -16.97
CA ASN A 159 -5.64 -13.80 -17.61
C ASN A 159 -4.31 -13.85 -18.37
N ALA A 160 -3.45 -12.86 -18.20
CA ALA A 160 -2.13 -12.85 -18.82
C ALA A 160 -1.28 -14.02 -18.30
N PRO A 161 -0.62 -14.78 -19.20
CA PRO A 161 0.18 -15.94 -18.79
C PRO A 161 1.47 -15.59 -18.05
N PHE A 162 1.93 -14.35 -18.19
CA PHE A 162 3.16 -13.88 -17.54
C PHE A 162 2.85 -12.72 -16.61
N VAL A 163 3.11 -12.94 -15.33
CA VAL A 163 2.99 -11.91 -14.28
C VAL A 163 4.38 -11.57 -13.75
N TRP A 164 4.65 -10.30 -13.67
CA TRP A 164 5.93 -9.75 -13.26
C TRP A 164 5.78 -8.98 -11.96
N ARG A 165 6.73 -9.17 -11.05
CA ARG A 165 6.84 -8.38 -9.83
C ARG A 165 8.10 -7.52 -9.86
N TYR A 166 7.94 -6.26 -9.46
CA TYR A 166 9.06 -5.34 -9.37
C TYR A 166 9.72 -5.41 -7.99
N ALA A 167 11.00 -5.70 -7.96
CA ALA A 167 11.83 -5.63 -6.77
C ALA A 167 12.33 -4.19 -6.57
N THR A 168 12.15 -3.66 -5.36
CA THR A 168 12.40 -2.23 -5.09
C THR A 168 13.86 -1.92 -4.75
N GLY A 169 14.66 -2.91 -4.43
CA GLY A 169 16.03 -2.71 -3.93
C GLY A 169 16.10 -2.17 -2.51
N ILE A 170 14.96 -2.05 -1.81
CA ILE A 170 14.88 -1.51 -0.44
C ILE A 170 14.76 -2.67 0.54
N GLY A 171 15.72 -2.83 1.42
CA GLY A 171 15.75 -3.83 2.48
C GLY A 171 16.10 -3.25 3.84
N ASP A 172 16.07 -4.08 4.86
CA ASP A 172 16.66 -3.79 6.14
C ASP A 172 18.20 -4.05 6.11
N GLU A 173 18.88 -3.72 7.18
CA GLU A 173 20.34 -3.86 7.25
C GLU A 173 20.82 -5.31 7.13
N SER A 174 19.99 -6.27 7.53
CA SER A 174 20.33 -7.69 7.55
C SER A 174 20.33 -8.33 6.15
N ASN A 175 19.60 -7.75 5.19
CA ASN A 175 19.36 -8.35 3.88
C ASN A 175 19.66 -7.45 2.66
N LYS A 176 20.30 -6.29 2.87
CA LYS A 176 20.63 -5.33 1.78
C LYS A 176 21.36 -5.95 0.60
N ASN A 177 22.23 -6.92 0.84
CA ASN A 177 23.05 -7.56 -0.19
C ASN A 177 22.27 -8.61 -1.01
N GLU A 178 21.10 -9.03 -0.56
CA GLU A 178 20.28 -10.06 -1.20
C GLU A 178 19.19 -9.47 -2.09
N ILE A 179 18.92 -8.16 -1.94
CA ILE A 179 17.83 -7.49 -2.62
C ILE A 179 18.34 -6.80 -3.88
N THR A 180 17.75 -7.14 -5.00
CA THR A 180 18.03 -6.53 -6.29
C THR A 180 16.89 -5.59 -6.69
N THR A 181 17.14 -4.72 -7.68
CA THR A 181 16.13 -3.84 -8.26
C THR A 181 15.77 -4.32 -9.66
N GLY A 182 14.49 -4.31 -10.00
CA GLY A 182 14.04 -4.64 -11.34
C GLY A 182 12.85 -5.59 -11.39
N TRP A 183 12.54 -6.04 -12.61
CA TRP A 183 11.43 -6.94 -12.87
C TRP A 183 11.84 -8.41 -12.73
N PHE A 184 10.97 -9.18 -12.10
CA PHE A 184 11.10 -10.64 -11.97
C PHE A 184 9.79 -11.28 -12.40
N LEU A 185 9.92 -12.31 -13.24
CA LEU A 185 8.77 -13.14 -13.61
C LEU A 185 8.34 -13.97 -12.38
N GLU A 186 7.07 -13.88 -12.02
CA GLU A 186 6.41 -14.79 -11.07
C GLU A 186 5.87 -15.99 -11.85
N ILE A 187 6.38 -17.15 -11.53
CA ILE A 187 5.93 -18.42 -12.12
C ILE A 187 4.81 -18.97 -11.25
#